data_7e0a84327b12d0e5f7e4a6eecfa44d63
#
_entry.id   7e0a84327b12d0e5f7e4a6eecfa44d63
#
_cell.length_a   1.000
_cell.length_b   1.000
_cell.length_c   1.000
_cell.angle_alpha   90.00
_cell.angle_beta   90.00
_cell.angle_gamma   90.00
#
_symmetry.space_group_name_H-M   'P 1'
#
loop_
_entity.id
_entity.type
_entity.pdbx_description
1 polymer ?
#
loop_
_entity_poly.entity_id
_entity_poly.type
_entity_poly.pdbx_seq_one_letter_code
_entity_poly.pdbx_strand_id
1 'polypeptide(L)'
;MSEPKQAKRYIVSGSVQGVGFRYFTQNAAERLHLSGYAKNLPDGRVEVYAIGTPEQLAKLRSALERGPWGASVSEVREEQAAIDPNYANGFVITY
;
A
#
# COMPACT_ATOMS: atom_id res chain seq x y z
N MET A 1 -10.90 -2.10 22.81
CA MET A 1 -11.62 -2.83 21.78
C MET A 1 -11.04 -2.47 20.42
N SER A 2 -10.66 -3.44 19.63
CA SER A 2 -10.08 -3.14 18.32
C SER A 2 -11.19 -2.90 17.30
N GLU A 3 -10.93 -1.97 16.39
CA GLU A 3 -11.83 -1.73 15.28
C GLU A 3 -11.78 -2.88 14.28
N PRO A 4 -12.88 -3.14 13.57
CA PRO A 4 -12.87 -4.18 12.56
C PRO A 4 -11.89 -3.84 11.43
N LYS A 5 -11.31 -4.86 10.86
CA LYS A 5 -10.40 -4.69 9.72
C LYS A 5 -11.19 -4.42 8.46
N GLN A 6 -10.57 -3.65 7.59
CA GLN A 6 -11.07 -3.32 6.26
C GLN A 6 -9.95 -3.59 5.27
N ALA A 7 -10.29 -3.60 3.99
CA ALA A 7 -9.29 -3.65 2.94
C ALA A 7 -9.47 -2.45 2.02
N LYS A 8 -8.35 -1.91 1.56
CA LYS A 8 -8.34 -0.81 0.59
C LYS A 8 -7.30 -1.08 -0.48
N ARG A 9 -7.59 -0.58 -1.66
CA ARG A 9 -6.63 -0.58 -2.77
C ARG A 9 -6.25 0.85 -3.06
N TYR A 10 -4.93 1.07 -3.18
CA TYR A 10 -4.38 2.38 -3.51
C TYR A 10 -3.67 2.26 -4.84
N ILE A 11 -3.90 3.22 -5.73
CA ILE A 11 -3.18 3.32 -6.99
C ILE A 11 -2.33 4.57 -6.91
N VAL A 12 -1.01 4.37 -6.94
CA VAL A 12 -0.04 5.44 -6.75
C VAL A 12 0.55 5.80 -8.11
N SER A 13 0.41 7.06 -8.47
CA SER A 13 0.90 7.61 -9.75
C SER A 13 2.07 8.55 -9.52
N GLY A 14 2.91 8.70 -10.55
CA GLY A 14 4.06 9.58 -10.52
C GLY A 14 5.33 8.83 -10.87
N SER A 15 6.47 9.36 -10.45
CA SER A 15 7.77 8.70 -10.60
C SER A 15 7.95 7.74 -9.44
N VAL A 16 7.36 6.55 -9.55
CA VAL A 16 7.25 5.62 -8.43
C VAL A 16 7.84 4.23 -8.70
N GLN A 17 8.20 3.91 -9.94
CA GLN A 17 8.89 2.66 -10.24
C GLN A 17 10.38 2.90 -10.38
N GLY A 18 11.20 1.89 -10.05
CA GLY A 18 12.64 1.98 -10.14
C GLY A 18 13.31 2.74 -9.01
N VAL A 19 12.56 3.07 -7.96
CA VAL A 19 13.06 3.84 -6.81
C VAL A 19 12.83 3.11 -5.49
N GLY A 20 12.55 1.80 -5.54
CA GLY A 20 12.35 1.01 -4.33
C GLY A 20 11.01 1.25 -3.66
N PHE A 21 10.00 1.70 -4.41
CA PHE A 21 8.70 2.06 -3.85
C PHE A 21 8.00 0.86 -3.21
N ARG A 22 8.08 -0.32 -3.83
CA ARG A 22 7.44 -1.53 -3.28
C ARG A 22 8.09 -1.93 -1.96
N TYR A 23 9.42 -1.84 -1.83
CA TYR A 23 10.11 -2.10 -0.58
C TYR A 23 9.74 -1.09 0.49
N PHE A 24 9.70 0.18 0.12
CA PHE A 24 9.26 1.24 1.02
C PHE A 24 7.86 0.94 1.57
N THR A 25 6.94 0.53 0.68
CA THR A 25 5.57 0.22 1.05
C THR A 25 5.52 -0.99 1.98
N GLN A 26 6.28 -2.04 1.66
CA GLN A 26 6.33 -3.23 2.51
C GLN A 26 6.82 -2.88 3.91
N ASN A 27 7.88 -2.10 4.02
CA ASN A 27 8.41 -1.70 5.32
C ASN A 27 7.39 -0.88 6.12
N ALA A 28 6.71 0.05 5.46
CA ALA A 28 5.68 0.86 6.11
C ALA A 28 4.51 -0.02 6.59
N ALA A 29 4.07 -0.93 5.72
CA ALA A 29 2.95 -1.82 6.05
C ALA A 29 3.30 -2.74 7.22
N GLU A 30 4.51 -3.29 7.23
CA GLU A 30 4.95 -4.16 8.32
C GLU A 30 5.00 -3.43 9.66
N ARG A 31 5.50 -2.18 9.65
CA ARG A 31 5.51 -1.37 10.87
C ARG A 31 4.11 -1.06 11.38
N LEU A 32 3.15 -0.96 10.47
CA LEU A 32 1.75 -0.68 10.81
C LEU A 32 0.94 -1.93 11.04
N HIS A 33 1.56 -3.12 10.95
CA HIS A 33 0.89 -4.42 11.12
C HIS A 33 -0.21 -4.64 10.10
N LEU A 34 0.00 -4.14 8.88
CA LEU A 34 -0.91 -4.38 7.76
C LEU A 34 -0.49 -5.61 6.98
N SER A 35 -1.46 -6.28 6.38
CA SER A 35 -1.20 -7.33 5.42
C SER A 35 -1.65 -6.89 4.04
N GLY A 36 -1.21 -7.60 2.99
CA GLY A 36 -1.56 -7.27 1.62
C GLY A 36 -0.41 -7.41 0.64
N TYR A 37 -0.37 -6.54 -0.37
CA TYR A 37 0.68 -6.61 -1.38
C TYR A 37 0.96 -5.25 -2.00
N ALA A 38 2.13 -5.14 -2.62
CA ALA A 38 2.50 -4.02 -3.48
C ALA A 38 2.96 -4.58 -4.83
N LYS A 39 2.49 -3.99 -5.92
CA LYS A 39 2.69 -4.50 -7.27
C LYS A 39 2.91 -3.35 -8.24
N ASN A 40 3.93 -3.46 -9.10
CA ASN A 40 4.10 -2.52 -10.21
C ASN A 40 3.09 -2.83 -11.30
N LEU A 41 2.44 -1.80 -11.81
CA LEU A 41 1.53 -1.93 -12.94
C LEU A 41 2.27 -1.64 -14.25
N PRO A 42 1.79 -2.20 -15.37
CA PRO A 42 2.47 -1.98 -16.66
C PRO A 42 2.55 -0.53 -17.11
N ASP A 43 1.64 0.33 -16.63
CA ASP A 43 1.59 1.74 -17.03
C ASP A 43 2.46 2.65 -16.14
N GLY A 44 3.27 2.09 -15.26
CA GLY A 44 4.19 2.85 -14.41
C GLY A 44 3.67 3.17 -13.02
N ARG A 45 2.40 2.88 -12.74
CA ARG A 45 1.83 3.09 -11.41
C ARG A 45 2.16 1.92 -10.50
N VAL A 46 1.95 2.11 -9.21
CA VAL A 46 2.09 1.04 -8.19
C VAL A 46 0.72 0.81 -7.56
N GLU A 47 0.33 -0.46 -7.52
CA GLU A 47 -0.89 -0.86 -6.82
C GLU A 47 -0.53 -1.38 -5.44
N VAL A 48 -1.24 -0.89 -4.42
CA VAL A 48 -1.07 -1.32 -3.04
C VAL A 48 -2.41 -1.79 -2.52
N TYR A 49 -2.47 -3.03 -2.06
CA TYR A 49 -3.66 -3.59 -1.43
C TYR A 49 -3.31 -3.85 0.02
N ALA A 50 -4.12 -3.35 0.95
CA ALA A 50 -3.81 -3.47 2.36
C ALA A 50 -5.05 -3.77 3.19
N ILE A 51 -4.85 -4.61 4.20
CA ILE A 51 -5.88 -5.01 5.16
C ILE A 51 -5.44 -4.55 6.53
N GLY A 52 -6.30 -3.83 7.23
CA GLY A 52 -6.03 -3.37 8.58
C GLY A 52 -7.17 -2.53 9.13
N THR A 53 -6.93 -1.88 10.26
CA THR A 53 -7.91 -0.96 10.83
C THR A 53 -7.93 0.34 10.03
N PRO A 54 -9.02 1.12 10.11
CA PRO A 54 -9.06 2.42 9.41
C PRO A 54 -7.89 3.33 9.78
N GLU A 55 -7.47 3.33 11.04
CA GLU A 55 -6.35 4.16 11.47
C GLU A 55 -5.03 3.71 10.85
N GLN A 56 -4.77 2.40 10.83
CA GLN A 56 -3.58 1.85 10.20
C GLN A 56 -3.54 2.17 8.70
N LEU A 57 -4.68 2.03 8.05
CA LEU A 57 -4.79 2.31 6.62
C LEU A 57 -4.56 3.79 6.31
N ALA A 58 -5.07 4.68 7.16
CA ALA A 58 -4.84 6.12 7.00
C ALA A 58 -3.35 6.47 7.12
N LYS A 59 -2.65 5.83 8.04
CA LYS A 59 -1.21 6.03 8.20
C LYS A 59 -0.43 5.50 7.00
N LEU A 60 -0.86 4.37 6.44
CA LEU A 60 -0.25 3.87 5.21
C LEU A 60 -0.45 4.86 4.07
N ARG A 61 -1.66 5.39 3.90
CA ARG A 61 -1.93 6.38 2.85
C ARG A 61 -1.00 7.58 2.97
N SER A 62 -0.79 8.09 4.18
CA SER A 62 0.13 9.21 4.39
C SER A 62 1.55 8.87 3.96
N ALA A 63 2.00 7.65 4.26
CA ALA A 63 3.32 7.19 3.84
C ALA A 63 3.42 7.10 2.31
N LEU A 64 2.37 6.59 1.65
CA LEU A 64 2.36 6.48 0.20
C LEU A 64 2.39 7.85 -0.48
N GLU A 65 1.68 8.83 0.09
CA GLU A 65 1.67 10.20 -0.46
C GLU A 65 3.05 10.83 -0.39
N ARG A 66 3.81 10.52 0.65
CA ARG A 66 5.18 11.02 0.83
C ARG A 66 6.16 10.28 -0.07
N GLY A 67 6.03 8.96 -0.14
CA GLY A 67 6.93 8.10 -0.89
C GLY A 67 8.33 8.03 -0.30
N PRO A 68 9.18 7.16 -0.85
CA PRO A 68 10.59 7.09 -0.46
C PRO A 68 11.39 8.22 -1.10
N TRP A 69 12.61 8.42 -0.61
CA TRP A 69 13.54 9.35 -1.23
C TRP A 69 13.75 8.95 -2.71
N GLY A 70 13.70 9.92 -3.59
CA GLY A 70 13.85 9.69 -5.03
C GLY A 70 12.55 9.46 -5.77
N ALA A 71 11.45 9.23 -5.06
CA ALA A 71 10.14 9.12 -5.68
C ALA A 71 9.48 10.49 -5.77
N SER A 72 8.55 10.61 -6.70
CA SER A 72 7.72 11.80 -6.83
C SER A 72 6.28 11.33 -7.05
N VAL A 73 5.47 11.42 -6.01
CA VAL A 73 4.09 10.95 -6.04
C VAL A 73 3.19 12.08 -6.50
N SER A 74 2.46 11.85 -7.60
CA SER A 74 1.54 12.86 -8.11
C SER A 74 0.11 12.64 -7.63
N GLU A 75 -0.27 11.39 -7.35
CA GLU A 75 -1.63 11.08 -6.92
C GLU A 75 -1.64 9.74 -6.19
N VAL A 76 -2.47 9.65 -5.15
CA VAL A 76 -2.82 8.37 -4.52
C VAL A 76 -4.34 8.25 -4.59
N ARG A 77 -4.82 7.32 -5.41
CA ARG A 77 -6.25 7.02 -5.51
C ARG A 77 -6.56 5.89 -4.55
N GLU A 78 -7.63 6.04 -3.81
CA GLU A 78 -8.05 5.06 -2.81
C GLU A 78 -9.42 4.52 -3.16
N GLU A 79 -9.59 3.19 -3.06
CA GLU A 79 -10.90 2.56 -3.23
C GLU A 79 -11.08 1.47 -2.19
N GLN A 80 -12.34 1.23 -1.84
CA GLN A 80 -12.70 0.12 -0.97
C GLN A 80 -12.47 -1.19 -1.70
N ALA A 81 -12.07 -2.22 -0.94
CA ALA A 81 -11.85 -3.55 -1.49
C ALA A 81 -12.34 -4.60 -0.50
N ALA A 82 -12.60 -5.80 -1.01
CA ALA A 82 -12.95 -6.93 -0.16
C ALA A 82 -11.69 -7.50 0.49
N ILE A 83 -11.85 -8.06 1.69
CA ILE A 83 -10.74 -8.74 2.36
C ILE A 83 -10.51 -10.08 1.68
N ASP A 84 -9.32 -10.26 1.13
CA ASP A 84 -8.91 -11.49 0.47
C ASP A 84 -8.09 -12.31 1.46
N PRO A 85 -8.57 -13.49 1.89
CA PRO A 85 -7.84 -14.29 2.86
C PRO A 85 -6.46 -14.76 2.38
N ASN A 86 -6.21 -14.76 1.08
CA ASN A 86 -4.89 -15.11 0.56
C ASN A 86 -3.83 -14.07 0.91
N TYR A 87 -4.24 -12.86 1.27
CA TYR A 87 -3.33 -11.77 1.61
C TYR A 87 -3.48 -11.31 3.06
N ALA A 88 -4.03 -12.17 3.92
CA ALA A 88 -4.31 -11.80 5.31
C ALA A 88 -3.14 -12.07 6.26
N ASN A 89 -2.06 -12.69 5.80
CA ASN A 89 -0.98 -13.19 6.66
C ASN A 89 0.37 -12.55 6.35
N GLY A 90 0.40 -11.24 6.23
CA GLY A 90 1.64 -10.51 6.01
C GLY A 90 1.58 -9.69 4.74
N PHE A 91 2.62 -8.89 4.53
CA PHE A 91 2.68 -7.99 3.38
C PHE A 91 3.76 -8.46 2.43
N VAL A 92 3.42 -8.63 1.17
CA VAL A 92 4.33 -9.19 0.18
C VAL A 92 4.49 -8.24 -1.01
N ILE A 93 5.62 -8.36 -1.69
CA ILE A 93 5.86 -7.71 -2.97
C ILE A 93 5.50 -8.73 -4.04
N THR A 94 4.65 -8.33 -4.98
CA THR A 94 4.24 -9.22 -6.05
C THR A 94 4.55 -8.61 -7.41
N TYR A 95 4.47 -9.45 -8.43
CA TYR A 95 4.88 -9.09 -9.78
C TYR A 95 3.73 -9.31 -10.82
#